data_be432db85f9b02ec5ba23376b707632c
#
_entry.id   be432db85f9b02ec5ba23376b707632c
#
_cell.length_a   1.000
_cell.length_b   1.000
_cell.length_c   1.000
_cell.angle_alpha   90.00
_cell.angle_beta   90.00
_cell.angle_gamma   90.00
#
_symmetry.space_group_name_H-M   'P 1'
#
loop_
_entity.id
_entity.type
_entity.pdbx_description
1 polymer ?
#
loop_
_entity_poly.entity_id
_entity_poly.type
_entity_poly.pdbx_seq_one_letter_code
_entity_poly.pdbx_strand_id
1 'polypeptide(L)'
;MSSAHTCASADDEVAGVRIPRTPMAIEAAEAARASLPRVMTDHACRVFVLASLAARRAGEILDADALYVAAMYANMGLSAAYCRSTERYELDSADAAQAFLLRHQTSQCMRNDVWRAIALHTTPGVAARVSPLARALAAAVSTDLMASDFDAYSAGERQALLAAYPRGDGFSDAFLDAIARGVAHRPATTFGTWSADVLERADPDFQRPNFCGRVLGARWKDA
;
A
#
# COMPACT_ATOMS: atom_id res chain seq x y z
N MET A 1 8.81 -11.33 43.80
CA MET A 1 8.25 -11.50 42.44
C MET A 1 8.79 -10.36 41.59
N SER A 2 9.87 -10.63 40.87
CA SER A 2 10.60 -9.63 40.08
C SER A 2 10.00 -9.57 38.67
N SER A 3 9.36 -8.45 38.34
CA SER A 3 8.86 -8.18 36.98
C SER A 3 10.06 -7.94 36.09
N ALA A 4 10.35 -8.91 35.24
CA ALA A 4 11.29 -8.75 34.15
C ALA A 4 10.67 -7.77 33.11
N HIS A 5 11.08 -6.51 33.15
CA HIS A 5 10.89 -5.59 32.05
C HIS A 5 11.80 -6.05 30.91
N THR A 6 11.24 -6.73 29.94
CA THR A 6 11.92 -7.01 28.67
C THR A 6 12.14 -5.67 27.97
N CYS A 7 13.37 -5.19 27.98
CA CYS A 7 13.79 -4.01 27.22
C CYS A 7 13.59 -4.36 25.73
N ALA A 8 12.71 -3.65 25.03
CA ALA A 8 12.55 -3.78 23.58
C ALA A 8 13.91 -3.47 22.92
N SER A 9 14.39 -4.32 22.05
CA SER A 9 15.66 -4.09 21.35
C SER A 9 15.51 -2.88 20.41
N ALA A 10 16.59 -2.12 20.23
CA ALA A 10 16.61 -0.93 19.35
C ALA A 10 16.22 -1.27 17.88
N ASP A 11 16.24 -2.55 17.52
CA ASP A 11 15.90 -3.06 16.18
C ASP A 11 14.38 -3.11 15.90
N ASP A 12 13.54 -2.86 16.93
CA ASP A 12 12.09 -2.93 16.82
C ASP A 12 11.42 -1.55 16.67
N GLU A 13 12.22 -0.47 16.59
CA GLU A 13 11.69 0.89 16.53
C GLU A 13 12.36 1.71 15.40
N VAL A 14 11.56 2.37 14.57
CA VAL A 14 12.02 3.27 13.51
C VAL A 14 11.34 4.61 13.65
N ALA A 15 12.11 5.68 13.76
CA ALA A 15 11.60 7.05 13.94
C ALA A 15 10.60 7.19 15.12
N GLY A 16 10.79 6.45 16.21
CA GLY A 16 9.88 6.42 17.35
C GLY A 16 8.61 5.61 17.13
N VAL A 17 8.51 4.86 16.04
CA VAL A 17 7.41 3.94 15.74
C VAL A 17 7.86 2.50 15.99
N ARG A 18 7.16 1.83 16.89
CA ARG A 18 7.40 0.40 17.14
C ARG A 18 6.85 -0.43 15.99
N ILE A 19 7.70 -1.29 15.43
CA ILE A 19 7.30 -2.24 14.39
C ILE A 19 6.60 -3.45 15.06
N PRO A 20 5.39 -3.83 14.63
CA PRO A 20 4.68 -4.96 15.23
C PRO A 20 5.43 -6.29 15.10
N ARG A 21 5.39 -7.09 16.16
CA ARG A 21 6.04 -8.41 16.26
C ARG A 21 5.04 -9.51 16.65
N THR A 22 3.76 -9.27 16.45
CA THR A 22 2.76 -10.33 16.60
C THR A 22 2.99 -11.43 15.56
N PRO A 23 2.55 -12.68 15.81
CA PRO A 23 2.64 -13.74 14.81
C PRO A 23 2.02 -13.33 13.46
N MET A 24 0.91 -12.58 13.50
CA MET A 24 0.23 -12.06 12.32
C MET A 24 1.11 -11.04 11.57
N ALA A 25 1.73 -10.10 12.25
CA ALA A 25 2.61 -9.10 11.62
C ALA A 25 3.86 -9.75 11.00
N ILE A 26 4.47 -10.72 11.69
CA ILE A 26 5.63 -11.46 11.18
C ILE A 26 5.26 -12.21 9.89
N GLU A 27 4.16 -12.98 9.90
CA GLU A 27 3.69 -13.73 8.73
C GLU A 27 3.34 -12.79 7.57
N ALA A 28 2.72 -11.63 7.83
CA ALA A 28 2.43 -10.64 6.80
C ALA A 28 3.70 -10.10 6.14
N ALA A 29 4.74 -9.80 6.92
CA ALA A 29 6.01 -9.35 6.40
C ALA A 29 6.73 -10.45 5.59
N GLU A 30 6.67 -11.70 6.03
CA GLU A 30 7.23 -12.85 5.31
C GLU A 30 6.51 -13.07 3.98
N ALA A 31 5.18 -13.01 3.96
CA ALA A 31 4.38 -13.13 2.76
C ALA A 31 4.72 -12.02 1.73
N ALA A 32 4.85 -10.78 2.19
CA ALA A 32 5.24 -9.66 1.33
C ALA A 32 6.64 -9.86 0.74
N ARG A 33 7.63 -10.24 1.55
CA ARG A 33 9.02 -10.49 1.09
C ARG A 33 9.13 -11.66 0.12
N ALA A 34 8.30 -12.69 0.30
CA ALA A 34 8.29 -13.86 -0.59
C ALA A 34 7.63 -13.57 -1.95
N SER A 35 6.72 -12.58 -2.01
CA SER A 35 5.87 -12.35 -3.18
C SER A 35 6.23 -11.10 -3.98
N LEU A 36 6.86 -10.10 -3.34
CA LEU A 36 7.11 -8.79 -3.92
C LEU A 36 8.62 -8.49 -4.02
N PRO A 37 9.05 -7.71 -5.01
CA PRO A 37 10.42 -7.24 -5.07
C PRO A 37 10.73 -6.32 -3.87
N ARG A 38 12.02 -6.27 -3.49
CA ARG A 38 12.49 -5.52 -2.32
C ARG A 38 12.06 -4.06 -2.33
N VAL A 39 12.07 -3.42 -3.49
CA VAL A 39 11.62 -2.03 -3.65
C VAL A 39 10.20 -1.81 -3.13
N MET A 40 9.31 -2.77 -3.30
CA MET A 40 7.92 -2.70 -2.81
C MET A 40 7.80 -3.07 -1.34
N THR A 41 8.60 -4.00 -0.84
CA THR A 41 8.58 -4.36 0.59
C THR A 41 9.19 -3.25 1.45
N ASP A 42 10.27 -2.62 1.00
CA ASP A 42 10.85 -1.47 1.70
C ASP A 42 9.88 -0.26 1.64
N HIS A 43 9.17 -0.04 0.52
CA HIS A 43 8.07 0.93 0.42
C HIS A 43 6.97 0.63 1.45
N ALA A 44 6.50 -0.60 1.55
CA ALA A 44 5.46 -0.99 2.51
C ALA A 44 5.88 -0.70 3.97
N CYS A 45 7.13 -0.99 4.32
CA CYS A 45 7.67 -0.65 5.64
C CYS A 45 7.69 0.87 5.89
N ARG A 46 8.11 1.67 4.91
CA ARG A 46 8.08 3.14 5.03
C ARG A 46 6.66 3.67 5.16
N VAL A 47 5.73 3.14 4.38
CA VAL A 47 4.30 3.49 4.46
C VAL A 47 3.74 3.24 5.85
N PHE A 48 4.03 2.08 6.46
CA PHE A 48 3.62 1.80 7.84
C PHE A 48 4.13 2.85 8.83
N VAL A 49 5.43 3.19 8.77
CA VAL A 49 6.03 4.16 9.70
C VAL A 49 5.44 5.55 9.48
N LEU A 50 5.34 6.01 8.23
CA LEU A 50 4.76 7.32 7.88
C LEU A 50 3.31 7.43 8.33
N ALA A 51 2.48 6.41 8.07
CA ALA A 51 1.09 6.38 8.51
C ALA A 51 0.96 6.43 10.03
N SER A 52 1.81 5.70 10.74
CA SER A 52 1.83 5.69 12.21
C SER A 52 2.21 7.05 12.79
N LEU A 53 3.20 7.73 12.20
CA LEU A 53 3.61 9.07 12.61
C LEU A 53 2.49 10.09 12.34
N ALA A 54 1.85 10.03 11.17
CA ALA A 54 0.75 10.92 10.81
C ALA A 54 -0.46 10.73 11.74
N ALA A 55 -0.87 9.49 12.03
CA ALA A 55 -1.96 9.19 12.95
C ALA A 55 -1.67 9.70 14.36
N ARG A 56 -0.45 9.49 14.85
CA ARG A 56 -0.02 10.01 16.19
C ARG A 56 -0.13 11.54 16.27
N ARG A 57 0.28 12.26 15.21
CA ARG A 57 0.14 13.74 15.16
C ARG A 57 -1.29 14.20 15.13
N ALA A 58 -2.15 13.45 14.46
CA ALA A 58 -3.59 13.70 14.39
C ALA A 58 -4.33 13.33 15.69
N GLY A 59 -3.64 12.73 16.68
CA GLY A 59 -4.29 12.20 17.88
C GLY A 59 -5.16 10.97 17.62
N GLU A 60 -4.94 10.28 16.50
CA GLU A 60 -5.70 9.10 16.11
C GLU A 60 -5.05 7.82 16.63
N ILE A 61 -5.89 6.92 17.15
CA ILE A 61 -5.45 5.60 17.61
C ILE A 61 -5.81 4.60 16.50
N LEU A 62 -4.80 4.06 15.83
CA LEU A 62 -4.94 2.98 14.87
C LEU A 62 -4.48 1.67 15.48
N ASP A 63 -5.14 0.58 15.11
CA ASP A 63 -4.63 -0.76 15.39
C ASP A 63 -3.35 -0.98 14.58
N ALA A 64 -2.23 -1.19 15.28
CA ALA A 64 -0.91 -1.28 14.65
C ALA A 64 -0.77 -2.52 13.75
N ASP A 65 -1.39 -3.65 14.14
CA ASP A 65 -1.35 -4.87 13.34
C ASP A 65 -2.20 -4.69 12.07
N ALA A 66 -3.39 -4.09 12.18
CA ALA A 66 -4.24 -3.81 11.03
C ALA A 66 -3.55 -2.87 10.02
N LEU A 67 -2.91 -1.81 10.50
CA LEU A 67 -2.15 -0.89 9.65
C LEU A 67 -0.94 -1.58 9.01
N TYR A 68 -0.24 -2.41 9.78
CA TYR A 68 0.93 -3.14 9.26
C TYR A 68 0.53 -4.13 8.17
N VAL A 69 -0.52 -4.93 8.40
CA VAL A 69 -1.07 -5.85 7.38
C VAL A 69 -1.52 -5.06 6.15
N ALA A 70 -2.22 -3.94 6.34
CA ALA A 70 -2.66 -3.10 5.22
C ALA A 70 -1.46 -2.61 4.38
N ALA A 71 -0.39 -2.16 5.01
CA ALA A 71 0.82 -1.72 4.32
C ALA A 71 1.52 -2.87 3.58
N MET A 72 1.71 -4.04 4.24
CA MET A 72 2.38 -5.20 3.64
C MET A 72 1.61 -5.78 2.45
N TYR A 73 0.29 -5.73 2.49
CA TYR A 73 -0.58 -6.31 1.46
C TYR A 73 -1.01 -5.33 0.36
N ALA A 74 -0.79 -4.03 0.49
CA ALA A 74 -1.27 -3.02 -0.46
C ALA A 74 -0.89 -3.29 -1.94
N ASN A 75 0.24 -3.95 -2.18
CA ASN A 75 0.76 -4.25 -3.51
C ASN A 75 0.78 -5.76 -3.85
N MET A 76 0.17 -6.62 -3.03
CA MET A 76 0.21 -8.09 -3.25
C MET A 76 -0.39 -8.52 -4.57
N GLY A 77 -1.42 -7.83 -5.06
CA GLY A 77 -2.05 -8.06 -6.35
C GLY A 77 -1.15 -7.80 -7.57
N LEU A 78 0.04 -7.20 -7.37
CA LEU A 78 1.07 -7.05 -8.40
C LEU A 78 2.01 -8.26 -8.49
N SER A 79 1.91 -9.21 -7.57
CA SER A 79 2.77 -10.40 -7.54
C SER A 79 2.44 -11.39 -8.66
N ALA A 80 3.37 -12.30 -8.92
CA ALA A 80 3.21 -13.35 -9.94
C ALA A 80 1.99 -14.27 -9.69
N ALA A 81 1.51 -14.37 -8.44
CA ALA A 81 0.31 -15.14 -8.11
C ALA A 81 -0.94 -14.61 -8.85
N TYR A 82 -0.96 -13.34 -9.22
CA TYR A 82 -2.07 -12.67 -9.90
C TYR A 82 -1.87 -12.46 -11.41
N CYS A 83 -0.90 -13.14 -12.02
CA CYS A 83 -0.58 -12.99 -13.45
C CYS A 83 -1.73 -13.38 -14.42
N ARG A 84 -2.79 -13.99 -13.91
CA ARG A 84 -4.02 -14.32 -14.67
C ARG A 84 -5.26 -13.58 -14.18
N SER A 85 -5.12 -12.68 -13.20
CA SER A 85 -6.25 -11.90 -12.70
C SER A 85 -6.73 -10.91 -13.76
N THR A 86 -8.03 -10.69 -13.80
CA THR A 86 -8.70 -9.68 -14.63
C THR A 86 -9.25 -8.52 -13.83
N GLU A 87 -8.94 -8.50 -12.53
CA GLU A 87 -9.37 -7.45 -11.60
C GLU A 87 -8.30 -6.37 -11.43
N ARG A 88 -8.66 -5.26 -10.82
CA ARG A 88 -7.69 -4.25 -10.38
C ARG A 88 -6.76 -4.84 -9.34
N TYR A 89 -5.46 -4.52 -9.41
CA TYR A 89 -4.49 -5.08 -8.46
C TYR A 89 -4.78 -4.69 -7.00
N GLU A 90 -5.39 -3.53 -6.79
CA GLU A 90 -5.81 -3.08 -5.46
C GLU A 90 -6.90 -3.98 -4.87
N LEU A 91 -7.81 -4.51 -5.71
CA LEU A 91 -8.84 -5.45 -5.28
C LEU A 91 -8.24 -6.82 -4.97
N ASP A 92 -7.38 -7.35 -5.85
CA ASP A 92 -6.62 -8.58 -5.59
C ASP A 92 -5.83 -8.48 -4.27
N SER A 93 -5.19 -7.34 -4.03
CA SER A 93 -4.43 -7.06 -2.80
C SER A 93 -5.34 -7.06 -1.57
N ALA A 94 -6.51 -6.41 -1.68
CA ALA A 94 -7.48 -6.31 -0.59
C ALA A 94 -8.08 -7.68 -0.25
N ASP A 95 -8.41 -8.49 -1.27
CA ASP A 95 -8.94 -9.85 -1.09
C ASP A 95 -7.89 -10.78 -0.48
N ALA A 96 -6.62 -10.66 -0.89
CA ALA A 96 -5.51 -11.39 -0.28
C ALA A 96 -5.36 -11.05 1.21
N ALA A 97 -5.42 -9.77 1.57
CA ALA A 97 -5.36 -9.32 2.97
C ALA A 97 -6.56 -9.82 3.77
N GLN A 98 -7.76 -9.79 3.19
CA GLN A 98 -8.97 -10.28 3.85
C GLN A 98 -8.88 -11.78 4.13
N ALA A 99 -8.42 -12.58 3.15
CA ALA A 99 -8.21 -14.02 3.32
C ALA A 99 -7.13 -14.32 4.37
N PHE A 100 -6.04 -13.54 4.39
CA PHE A 100 -5.00 -13.63 5.41
C PHE A 100 -5.55 -13.37 6.81
N LEU A 101 -6.23 -12.25 7.01
CA LEU A 101 -6.82 -11.87 8.29
C LEU A 101 -7.88 -12.87 8.79
N LEU A 102 -8.62 -13.49 7.86
CA LEU A 102 -9.58 -14.54 8.18
C LEU A 102 -8.89 -15.77 8.81
N ARG A 103 -7.73 -16.19 8.26
CA ARG A 103 -6.94 -17.29 8.84
C ARG A 103 -6.45 -16.97 10.25
N HIS A 104 -6.16 -15.70 10.52
CA HIS A 104 -5.79 -15.20 11.84
C HIS A 104 -7.01 -14.94 12.76
N GLN A 105 -8.21 -15.34 12.37
CA GLN A 105 -9.44 -15.23 13.15
C GLN A 105 -9.74 -13.82 13.66
N THR A 106 -9.35 -12.81 12.91
CA THR A 106 -9.61 -11.40 13.26
C THR A 106 -11.10 -11.06 13.14
N SER A 107 -11.51 -9.94 13.74
CA SER A 107 -12.90 -9.48 13.66
C SER A 107 -13.30 -9.12 12.22
N GLN A 108 -14.58 -9.27 11.89
CA GLN A 108 -15.10 -8.83 10.59
C GLN A 108 -14.90 -7.32 10.36
N CYS A 109 -14.97 -6.55 11.45
CA CYS A 109 -14.74 -5.10 11.38
C CYS A 109 -13.31 -4.80 10.89
N MET A 110 -12.29 -5.41 11.49
CA MET A 110 -10.89 -5.27 11.08
C MET A 110 -10.69 -5.70 9.62
N ARG A 111 -11.21 -6.87 9.24
CA ARG A 111 -11.11 -7.37 7.85
C ARG A 111 -11.69 -6.39 6.84
N ASN A 112 -12.88 -5.86 7.12
CA ASN A 112 -13.54 -4.90 6.24
C ASN A 112 -12.79 -3.57 6.17
N ASP A 113 -12.22 -3.09 7.27
CA ASP A 113 -11.50 -1.83 7.30
C ASP A 113 -10.17 -1.93 6.55
N VAL A 114 -9.40 -3.00 6.76
CA VAL A 114 -8.18 -3.29 6.00
C VAL A 114 -8.47 -3.46 4.51
N TRP A 115 -9.53 -4.20 4.17
CA TRP A 115 -9.95 -4.37 2.77
C TRP A 115 -10.21 -3.02 2.09
N ARG A 116 -11.01 -2.16 2.73
CA ARG A 116 -11.33 -0.81 2.20
C ARG A 116 -10.08 0.07 2.09
N ALA A 117 -9.22 0.01 3.10
CA ALA A 117 -7.98 0.78 3.09
C ALA A 117 -7.11 0.40 1.89
N ILE A 118 -6.92 -0.89 1.63
CA ILE A 118 -6.13 -1.39 0.50
C ILE A 118 -6.83 -1.11 -0.84
N ALA A 119 -8.11 -1.41 -0.97
CA ALA A 119 -8.85 -1.22 -2.22
C ALA A 119 -8.87 0.25 -2.71
N LEU A 120 -8.71 1.20 -1.79
CA LEU A 120 -8.84 2.64 -2.07
C LEU A 120 -7.51 3.42 -1.95
N HIS A 121 -6.38 2.77 -1.60
CA HIS A 121 -5.14 3.49 -1.29
C HIS A 121 -4.57 4.31 -2.47
N THR A 122 -4.93 3.95 -3.70
CA THR A 122 -4.55 4.68 -4.93
C THR A 122 -5.66 5.57 -5.48
N THR A 123 -6.77 5.77 -4.72
CA THR A 123 -7.91 6.57 -5.18
C THR A 123 -7.94 7.91 -4.46
N PRO A 124 -7.44 8.98 -5.09
CA PRO A 124 -7.33 10.30 -4.45
C PRO A 124 -8.67 10.81 -3.92
N GLY A 125 -8.66 11.38 -2.71
CA GLY A 125 -9.81 12.02 -2.08
C GLY A 125 -10.86 11.07 -1.49
N VAL A 126 -10.92 9.81 -1.92
CA VAL A 126 -11.93 8.84 -1.44
C VAL A 126 -11.51 8.22 -0.11
N ALA A 127 -10.30 7.66 -0.03
CA ALA A 127 -9.81 6.95 1.16
C ALA A 127 -9.94 7.80 2.44
N ALA A 128 -9.68 9.10 2.36
CA ALA A 128 -9.77 10.03 3.49
C ALA A 128 -11.18 10.15 4.11
N ARG A 129 -12.21 9.72 3.39
CA ARG A 129 -13.63 9.78 3.81
C ARG A 129 -14.18 8.44 4.29
N VAL A 130 -13.41 7.36 4.16
CA VAL A 130 -13.89 6.00 4.45
C VAL A 130 -13.60 5.60 5.89
N SER A 131 -12.35 5.68 6.31
CA SER A 131 -11.95 5.37 7.70
C SER A 131 -10.60 6.02 8.04
N PRO A 132 -10.26 6.13 9.33
CA PRO A 132 -8.93 6.58 9.75
C PRO A 132 -7.81 5.72 9.16
N LEU A 133 -7.97 4.39 9.12
CA LEU A 133 -6.99 3.47 8.55
C LEU A 133 -6.79 3.72 7.05
N ALA A 134 -7.88 3.85 6.29
CA ALA A 134 -7.82 4.11 4.84
C ALA A 134 -7.16 5.46 4.54
N ARG A 135 -7.49 6.50 5.32
CA ARG A 135 -6.86 7.81 5.23
C ARG A 135 -5.36 7.74 5.46
N ALA A 136 -4.95 7.10 6.57
CA ALA A 136 -3.55 7.00 6.97
C ALA A 136 -2.72 6.24 5.93
N LEU A 137 -3.23 5.10 5.43
CA LEU A 137 -2.56 4.30 4.41
C LEU A 137 -2.37 5.11 3.11
N ALA A 138 -3.44 5.70 2.56
CA ALA A 138 -3.39 6.44 1.30
C ALA A 138 -2.49 7.69 1.40
N ALA A 139 -2.56 8.42 2.52
CA ALA A 139 -1.69 9.57 2.75
C ALA A 139 -0.21 9.16 2.80
N ALA A 140 0.11 8.09 3.54
CA ALA A 140 1.48 7.60 3.65
C ALA A 140 2.04 7.07 2.31
N VAL A 141 1.21 6.41 1.49
CA VAL A 141 1.58 6.03 0.12
C VAL A 141 1.91 7.26 -0.72
N SER A 142 1.07 8.29 -0.68
CA SER A 142 1.32 9.56 -1.39
C SER A 142 2.57 10.27 -0.86
N THR A 143 2.82 10.24 0.43
CA THR A 143 4.03 10.82 1.03
C THR A 143 5.28 10.07 0.56
N ASP A 144 5.29 8.75 0.61
CA ASP A 144 6.48 7.99 0.20
C ASP A 144 6.75 8.08 -1.30
N LEU A 145 5.73 8.05 -2.14
CA LEU A 145 5.93 8.06 -3.60
C LEU A 145 6.11 9.47 -4.18
N MET A 146 5.33 10.44 -3.71
CA MET A 146 5.21 11.76 -4.33
C MET A 146 5.68 12.91 -3.43
N ALA A 147 6.20 12.58 -2.23
CA ALA A 147 6.61 13.55 -1.21
C ALA A 147 5.45 14.48 -0.76
N SER A 148 4.19 14.03 -0.85
CA SER A 148 3.07 14.75 -0.28
C SER A 148 3.29 14.92 1.23
N ASP A 149 3.02 16.13 1.76
CA ASP A 149 3.21 16.44 3.17
C ASP A 149 4.63 16.17 3.73
N PHE A 150 5.67 16.23 2.85
CA PHE A 150 7.05 15.93 3.21
C PHE A 150 7.54 16.72 4.43
N ASP A 151 7.19 18.00 4.51
CA ASP A 151 7.61 18.89 5.59
C ASP A 151 6.86 18.65 6.92
N ALA A 152 5.82 17.83 6.91
CA ALA A 152 5.17 17.37 8.14
C ALA A 152 6.05 16.39 8.94
N TYR A 153 7.09 15.84 8.32
CA TYR A 153 8.03 14.92 8.97
C TYR A 153 9.37 15.61 9.21
N SER A 154 9.89 15.54 10.43
CA SER A 154 11.17 16.14 10.77
C SER A 154 12.34 15.51 10.00
N ALA A 155 13.44 16.22 9.85
CA ALA A 155 14.64 15.69 9.20
C ALA A 155 15.16 14.41 9.88
N GLY A 156 15.08 14.34 11.23
CA GLY A 156 15.48 13.14 11.97
C GLY A 156 14.59 11.93 11.69
N GLU A 157 13.26 12.11 11.60
CA GLU A 157 12.34 11.05 11.26
C GLU A 157 12.59 10.51 9.83
N ARG A 158 12.77 11.42 8.87
CA ARG A 158 13.08 11.05 7.49
C ARG A 158 14.42 10.30 7.40
N GLN A 159 15.43 10.75 8.10
CA GLN A 159 16.74 10.10 8.13
C GLN A 159 16.66 8.71 8.76
N ALA A 160 16.00 8.56 9.91
CA ALA A 160 15.80 7.26 10.57
C ALA A 160 15.02 6.29 9.68
N LEU A 161 13.97 6.77 9.00
CA LEU A 161 13.17 5.99 8.09
C LEU A 161 14.00 5.45 6.91
N LEU A 162 14.79 6.31 6.25
CA LEU A 162 15.62 5.93 5.11
C LEU A 162 16.84 5.10 5.50
N ALA A 163 17.33 5.23 6.72
CA ALA A 163 18.39 4.36 7.26
C ALA A 163 17.87 2.92 7.46
N ALA A 164 16.65 2.77 7.96
CA ALA A 164 16.03 1.46 8.19
C ALA A 164 15.52 0.81 6.89
N TYR A 165 14.91 1.60 6.01
CA TYR A 165 14.30 1.14 4.75
C TYR A 165 14.74 2.04 3.59
N PRO A 166 15.92 1.80 3.02
CA PRO A 166 16.48 2.64 1.97
C PRO A 166 15.61 2.66 0.71
N ARG A 167 15.55 3.81 0.04
CA ARG A 167 14.98 3.88 -1.32
C ARG A 167 15.95 3.32 -2.36
N GLY A 168 17.25 3.46 -2.12
CA GLY A 168 18.29 3.06 -3.07
C GLY A 168 18.33 3.94 -4.33
N ASP A 169 19.35 3.73 -5.14
CA ASP A 169 19.46 4.39 -6.45
C ASP A 169 18.42 3.80 -7.41
N GLY A 170 17.75 4.67 -8.18
CA GLY A 170 16.75 4.24 -9.15
C GLY A 170 15.42 3.73 -8.56
N PHE A 171 15.11 4.02 -7.28
CA PHE A 171 13.86 3.62 -6.64
C PHE A 171 12.63 3.89 -7.50
N SER A 172 12.50 5.10 -8.03
CA SER A 172 11.31 5.51 -8.78
C SER A 172 11.10 4.66 -10.03
N ASP A 173 12.15 4.42 -10.81
CA ASP A 173 12.07 3.58 -12.00
C ASP A 173 11.78 2.12 -11.63
N ALA A 174 12.46 1.56 -10.64
CA ALA A 174 12.25 0.18 -10.20
C ALA A 174 10.82 -0.04 -9.64
N PHE A 175 10.26 0.95 -8.95
CA PHE A 175 8.90 0.89 -8.43
C PHE A 175 7.85 0.97 -9.55
N LEU A 176 8.01 1.91 -10.49
CA LEU A 176 7.13 2.04 -11.65
C LEU A 176 7.18 0.79 -12.54
N ASP A 177 8.37 0.24 -12.79
CA ASP A 177 8.54 -1.01 -13.55
C ASP A 177 7.86 -2.21 -12.86
N ALA A 178 7.89 -2.27 -11.54
CA ALA A 178 7.21 -3.34 -10.80
C ALA A 178 5.68 -3.24 -10.94
N ILE A 179 5.12 -2.02 -10.90
CA ILE A 179 3.69 -1.81 -11.19
C ILE A 179 3.40 -2.19 -12.65
N ALA A 180 4.17 -1.69 -13.62
CA ALA A 180 3.96 -1.98 -15.04
C ALA A 180 3.88 -3.48 -15.31
N ARG A 181 4.86 -4.25 -14.79
CA ARG A 181 4.86 -5.72 -14.92
C ARG A 181 3.62 -6.38 -14.30
N GLY A 182 3.17 -5.89 -13.15
CA GLY A 182 2.02 -6.44 -12.43
C GLY A 182 0.67 -6.17 -13.10
N VAL A 183 0.59 -5.16 -14.00
CA VAL A 183 -0.68 -4.78 -14.66
C VAL A 183 -0.68 -4.94 -16.18
N ALA A 184 0.46 -5.23 -16.81
CA ALA A 184 0.60 -5.33 -18.26
C ALA A 184 -0.37 -6.33 -18.91
N HIS A 185 -0.67 -7.45 -18.22
CA HIS A 185 -1.59 -8.49 -18.72
C HIS A 185 -3.07 -8.11 -18.60
N ARG A 186 -3.39 -7.03 -17.90
CA ARG A 186 -4.77 -6.58 -17.60
C ARG A 186 -4.98 -5.07 -17.82
N PRO A 187 -4.60 -4.52 -18.97
CA PRO A 187 -4.62 -3.07 -19.21
C PRO A 187 -6.02 -2.45 -19.08
N ALA A 188 -7.08 -3.22 -19.33
CA ALA A 188 -8.46 -2.74 -19.17
C ALA A 188 -8.82 -2.36 -17.74
N THR A 189 -8.13 -2.92 -16.72
CA THR A 189 -8.37 -2.65 -15.30
C THR A 189 -7.79 -1.32 -14.83
N THR A 190 -6.93 -0.70 -15.63
CA THR A 190 -6.23 0.54 -15.27
C THR A 190 -7.07 1.81 -15.51
N PHE A 191 -8.25 1.69 -16.12
CA PHE A 191 -9.11 2.83 -16.39
C PHE A 191 -9.43 3.65 -15.12
N GLY A 192 -9.07 4.93 -15.13
CA GLY A 192 -9.27 5.85 -14.01
C GLY A 192 -8.35 5.64 -12.81
N THR A 193 -7.21 4.97 -13.00
CA THR A 193 -6.22 4.69 -11.94
C THR A 193 -4.84 5.24 -12.30
N TRP A 194 -3.94 5.35 -11.31
CA TRP A 194 -2.52 5.69 -11.53
C TRP A 194 -1.80 4.64 -12.39
N SER A 195 -2.28 3.40 -12.37
CA SER A 195 -1.70 2.33 -13.20
C SER A 195 -1.82 2.60 -14.69
N ALA A 196 -2.80 3.42 -15.13
CA ALA A 196 -2.89 3.86 -16.52
C ALA A 196 -1.71 4.76 -16.92
N ASP A 197 -1.30 5.67 -16.03
CA ASP A 197 -0.13 6.55 -16.25
C ASP A 197 1.16 5.72 -16.33
N VAL A 198 1.25 4.67 -15.51
CA VAL A 198 2.40 3.76 -15.50
C VAL A 198 2.48 2.96 -16.79
N LEU A 199 1.36 2.40 -17.28
CA LEU A 199 1.34 1.67 -18.56
C LEU A 199 1.64 2.60 -19.75
N GLU A 200 1.09 3.80 -19.77
CA GLU A 200 1.36 4.79 -20.82
C GLU A 200 2.85 5.15 -20.92
N ARG A 201 3.56 5.17 -19.76
CA ARG A 201 5.01 5.36 -19.72
C ARG A 201 5.79 4.12 -20.18
N ALA A 202 5.32 2.92 -19.83
CA ALA A 202 6.07 1.67 -19.99
C ALA A 202 5.82 0.98 -21.34
N ASP A 203 4.67 1.19 -21.96
CA ASP A 203 4.23 0.53 -23.20
C ASP A 203 3.83 1.58 -24.24
N PRO A 204 4.66 1.80 -25.27
CA PRO A 204 4.36 2.77 -26.35
C PRO A 204 3.07 2.45 -27.14
N ASP A 205 2.64 1.19 -27.14
CA ASP A 205 1.44 0.75 -27.85
C ASP A 205 0.18 0.84 -26.97
N PHE A 206 0.32 1.12 -25.68
CA PHE A 206 -0.80 1.28 -24.77
C PHE A 206 -1.62 2.52 -25.08
N GLN A 207 -2.85 2.32 -25.49
CA GLN A 207 -3.81 3.41 -25.68
C GLN A 207 -4.64 3.60 -24.39
N ARG A 208 -4.38 4.69 -23.69
CA ARG A 208 -5.09 5.02 -22.46
C ARG A 208 -6.58 5.23 -22.72
N PRO A 209 -7.46 4.35 -22.23
CA PRO A 209 -8.89 4.55 -22.37
C PRO A 209 -9.35 5.72 -21.51
N ASN A 210 -10.11 6.64 -22.11
CA ASN A 210 -10.70 7.76 -21.40
C ASN A 210 -12.24 7.70 -21.42
N PHE A 211 -12.86 8.40 -20.47
CA PHE A 211 -14.31 8.41 -20.32
C PHE A 211 -15.05 8.91 -21.58
N CYS A 212 -14.61 10.04 -22.14
CA CYS A 212 -15.24 10.63 -23.31
C CYS A 212 -15.19 9.67 -24.51
N GLY A 213 -14.03 9.06 -24.76
CA GLY A 213 -13.90 8.07 -25.85
C GLY A 213 -14.80 6.86 -25.66
N ARG A 214 -15.00 6.40 -24.43
CA ARG A 214 -15.93 5.31 -24.12
C ARG A 214 -17.40 5.71 -24.36
N VAL A 215 -17.78 6.93 -23.97
CA VAL A 215 -19.12 7.45 -24.19
C VAL A 215 -19.40 7.63 -25.68
N LEU A 216 -18.51 8.33 -26.41
CA LEU A 216 -18.67 8.59 -27.84
C LEU A 216 -18.60 7.33 -28.70
N GLY A 217 -17.84 6.32 -28.26
CA GLY A 217 -17.74 5.02 -28.92
C GLY A 217 -18.78 3.99 -28.44
N ALA A 218 -19.74 4.37 -27.60
CA ALA A 218 -20.78 3.48 -27.12
C ALA A 218 -21.69 3.00 -28.29
N ARG A 219 -22.16 1.75 -28.18
CA ARG A 219 -23.05 1.17 -29.20
C ARG A 219 -24.49 1.70 -29.17
N TRP A 220 -24.84 2.39 -28.09
CA TRP A 220 -26.14 3.07 -27.99
C TRP A 220 -26.15 4.21 -28.99
N LYS A 221 -27.17 4.23 -29.86
CA LYS A 221 -27.38 5.33 -30.81
C LYS A 221 -28.26 6.36 -30.14
N ASP A 222 -27.93 7.62 -30.34
CA ASP A 222 -28.83 8.72 -30.00
C ASP A 222 -30.10 8.58 -30.85
N ALA A 223 -31.27 8.57 -30.19
CA ALA A 223 -32.56 8.40 -30.83
C ALA A 223 -33.04 9.76 -31.40
#